data_2f6a81dcc7097a35141dcda9e276c3a0
#
_entry.id   2f6a81dcc7097a35141dcda9e276c3a0
#
_cell.length_a   1.000
_cell.length_b   1.000
_cell.length_c   1.000
_cell.angle_alpha   90.00
_cell.angle_beta   90.00
_cell.angle_gamma   90.00
#
_symmetry.space_group_name_H-M   'P 1'
#
loop_
_entity.id
_entity.type
_entity.pdbx_description
1 polymer ?
#
loop_
_entity_poly.entity_id
_entity_poly.type
_entity_poly.pdbx_seq_one_letter_code
_entity_poly.pdbx_strand_id
1 'polypeptide(L)'
;MVSVHSKFHPSVADYTDSEVWLNELTALFAPNEITLLRQACTIAAPLYSRHHTLTGTPLLQHAMGAASILIAMGMDVETIAATLLHAVPEYLDDWHALVENQFGANVAGLVEGIARMEQIRQFSEIEHLHVPGSA
;
A
#
# COMPACT_ATOMS: atom_id res chain seq x y z
N MET A 1 12.56 -17.29 10.48
CA MET A 1 13.09 -16.93 10.53
C MET A 1 13.45 -15.72 10.13
N VAL A 2 13.89 -15.12 10.82
CA VAL A 2 14.22 -13.78 10.64
C VAL A 2 15.15 -13.56 9.51
N SER A 3 15.99 -14.52 9.24
CA SER A 3 17.01 -14.35 8.23
C SER A 3 16.44 -14.15 6.83
N VAL A 4 15.25 -14.67 6.56
CA VAL A 4 14.66 -14.51 5.25
C VAL A 4 14.29 -13.04 5.03
N HIS A 5 13.69 -12.44 6.03
CA HIS A 5 13.27 -11.05 5.91
C HIS A 5 14.44 -10.09 5.97
N SER A 6 15.49 -10.46 6.69
CA SER A 6 16.64 -9.58 6.81
C SER A 6 17.42 -9.46 5.50
N LYS A 7 17.17 -10.36 4.54
CA LYS A 7 17.83 -10.25 3.24
C LYS A 7 17.07 -9.38 2.26
N PHE A 8 15.87 -8.98 2.61
CA PHE A 8 15.07 -8.11 1.74
C PHE A 8 15.34 -6.67 2.15
N HIS A 9 15.82 -5.87 1.22
CA HIS A 9 16.15 -4.49 1.49
C HIS A 9 15.18 -3.58 0.76
N PRO A 10 14.21 -3.03 1.46
CA PRO A 10 13.24 -2.16 0.80
C PRO A 10 13.92 -0.92 0.22
N SER A 11 13.59 -0.62 -1.00
CA SER A 11 14.13 0.56 -1.65
C SER A 11 13.04 1.13 -2.54
N VAL A 12 12.40 2.17 -2.07
CA VAL A 12 11.29 2.77 -2.79
C VAL A 12 11.73 3.25 -4.16
N ALA A 13 12.93 3.79 -4.23
CA ALA A 13 13.39 4.40 -5.47
C ALA A 13 13.61 3.39 -6.60
N ASP A 14 13.75 2.12 -6.25
CA ASP A 14 14.06 1.13 -7.26
C ASP A 14 12.84 0.51 -7.91
N TYR A 15 11.65 0.76 -7.39
CA TYR A 15 10.47 0.04 -7.84
C TYR A 15 9.52 0.94 -8.62
N THR A 16 9.73 1.02 -9.92
CA THR A 16 8.78 1.69 -10.80
C THR A 16 7.88 0.68 -11.51
N ASP A 17 8.21 -0.61 -11.43
CA ASP A 17 7.50 -1.67 -12.10
C ASP A 17 7.13 -2.73 -11.08
N SER A 18 5.84 -2.97 -10.91
CA SER A 18 5.37 -3.93 -9.91
C SER A 18 5.82 -5.36 -10.20
N GLU A 19 6.00 -5.74 -11.48
CA GLU A 19 6.44 -7.10 -11.77
C GLU A 19 7.86 -7.36 -11.32
N VAL A 20 8.73 -6.37 -11.45
CA VAL A 20 10.10 -6.51 -10.95
C VAL A 20 10.08 -6.69 -9.43
N TRP A 21 9.28 -5.88 -8.76
CA TRP A 21 9.13 -5.96 -7.32
C TRP A 21 8.58 -7.31 -6.88
N LEU A 22 7.52 -7.79 -7.57
CA LEU A 22 6.90 -9.06 -7.21
C LEU A 22 7.86 -10.24 -7.44
N ASN A 23 8.70 -10.16 -8.46
CA ASN A 23 9.70 -11.21 -8.69
C ASN A 23 10.65 -11.34 -7.51
N GLU A 24 10.99 -10.25 -6.89
CA GLU A 24 11.91 -10.29 -5.75
C GLU A 24 11.24 -10.92 -4.53
N LEU A 25 9.92 -10.95 -4.49
CA LEU A 25 9.20 -11.48 -3.35
C LEU A 25 8.93 -12.98 -3.45
N THR A 26 9.25 -13.60 -4.58
CA THR A 26 8.90 -15.01 -4.78
C THR A 26 9.63 -15.94 -3.82
N ALA A 27 10.74 -15.50 -3.27
CA ALA A 27 11.47 -16.29 -2.29
C ALA A 27 10.89 -16.16 -0.88
N LEU A 28 10.01 -15.19 -0.66
CA LEU A 28 9.48 -14.90 0.67
C LEU A 28 8.05 -15.35 0.85
N PHE A 29 7.32 -15.53 -0.23
CA PHE A 29 5.88 -15.81 -0.17
C PHE A 29 5.53 -17.00 -1.04
N ALA A 30 4.47 -17.71 -0.64
CA ALA A 30 3.95 -18.83 -1.43
C ALA A 30 3.34 -18.31 -2.74
N PRO A 31 3.24 -19.16 -3.77
CA PRO A 31 2.70 -18.71 -5.06
C PRO A 31 1.30 -18.09 -4.97
N ASN A 32 0.43 -18.62 -4.11
CA ASN A 32 -0.91 -18.04 -3.96
C ASN A 32 -0.85 -16.68 -3.29
N GLU A 33 0.14 -16.46 -2.44
CA GLU A 33 0.31 -15.16 -1.82
C GLU A 33 0.85 -14.13 -2.81
N ILE A 34 1.76 -14.56 -3.67
CA ILE A 34 2.25 -13.69 -4.75
C ILE A 34 1.10 -13.31 -5.69
N THR A 35 0.21 -14.28 -5.97
CA THR A 35 -0.96 -14.00 -6.80
C THR A 35 -1.84 -12.93 -6.17
N LEU A 36 -2.03 -13.01 -4.85
CA LEU A 36 -2.82 -12.01 -4.15
C LEU A 36 -2.17 -10.62 -4.25
N LEU A 37 -0.88 -10.54 -4.06
CA LEU A 37 -0.17 -9.26 -4.17
C LEU A 37 -0.21 -8.74 -5.60
N ARG A 38 -0.11 -9.63 -6.59
CA ARG A 38 -0.21 -9.21 -7.98
C ARG A 38 -1.60 -8.65 -8.29
N GLN A 39 -2.64 -9.27 -7.76
CA GLN A 39 -3.99 -8.75 -7.94
C GLN A 39 -4.13 -7.36 -7.33
N ALA A 40 -3.53 -7.15 -6.17
CA ALA A 40 -3.58 -5.83 -5.54
C ALA A 40 -2.89 -4.78 -6.42
N CYS A 41 -1.74 -5.11 -6.97
CA CYS A 41 -1.03 -4.18 -7.86
C CYS A 41 -1.81 -3.95 -9.15
N THR A 42 -2.49 -4.98 -9.67
CA THR A 42 -3.27 -4.84 -10.89
C THR A 42 -4.42 -3.85 -10.70
N ILE A 43 -5.03 -3.85 -9.53
CA ILE A 43 -6.10 -2.90 -9.22
C ILE A 43 -5.52 -1.51 -8.99
N ALA A 44 -4.45 -1.42 -8.22
CA ALA A 44 -3.92 -0.14 -7.79
C ALA A 44 -3.22 0.63 -8.92
N ALA A 45 -2.48 -0.07 -9.77
CA ALA A 45 -1.63 0.60 -10.75
C ALA A 45 -2.37 1.58 -11.65
N PRO A 46 -3.50 1.19 -12.28
CA PRO A 46 -4.19 2.17 -13.12
C PRO A 46 -4.81 3.32 -12.33
N LEU A 47 -5.26 3.04 -11.11
CA LEU A 47 -5.86 4.09 -10.28
C LEU A 47 -4.83 5.08 -9.79
N TYR A 48 -3.60 4.62 -9.55
CA TYR A 48 -2.56 5.48 -8.99
C TYR A 48 -1.69 6.15 -10.06
N SER A 49 -1.91 5.84 -11.33
CA SER A 49 -0.92 6.10 -12.38
C SER A 49 -0.57 7.57 -12.56
N ARG A 50 -1.46 8.48 -12.21
CA ARG A 50 -1.19 9.91 -12.40
C ARG A 50 -1.10 10.66 -11.09
N HIS A 51 -0.97 9.93 -10.00
CA HIS A 51 -1.00 10.54 -8.68
C HIS A 51 0.35 10.43 -8.01
N HIS A 52 0.65 11.40 -7.16
CA HIS A 52 1.92 11.48 -6.45
C HIS A 52 1.65 11.84 -5.00
N THR A 53 2.61 11.53 -4.14
CA THR A 53 2.56 11.98 -2.76
C THR A 53 2.90 13.47 -2.71
N LEU A 54 2.77 14.05 -1.53
CA LEU A 54 3.09 15.46 -1.35
C LEU A 54 4.55 15.77 -1.67
N THR A 55 5.42 14.78 -1.54
CA THR A 55 6.84 14.97 -1.84
C THR A 55 7.18 14.62 -3.28
N GLY A 56 6.19 14.29 -4.09
CA GLY A 56 6.41 14.05 -5.52
C GLY A 56 6.70 12.63 -5.92
N THR A 57 6.61 11.68 -4.98
CA THR A 57 6.84 10.27 -5.31
C THR A 57 5.60 9.70 -6.01
N PRO A 58 5.75 8.97 -7.10
CA PRO A 58 4.59 8.31 -7.72
C PRO A 58 3.87 7.44 -6.70
N LEU A 59 2.53 7.49 -6.73
CA LEU A 59 1.75 6.87 -5.67
C LEU A 59 1.94 5.37 -5.60
N LEU A 60 2.01 4.68 -6.74
CA LEU A 60 2.24 3.24 -6.72
C LEU A 60 3.61 2.92 -6.13
N GLN A 61 4.62 3.69 -6.48
CA GLN A 61 5.96 3.49 -5.93
C GLN A 61 5.94 3.68 -4.41
N HIS A 62 5.20 4.69 -3.94
CA HIS A 62 5.04 4.91 -2.51
C HIS A 62 4.38 3.71 -1.83
N ALA A 63 3.32 3.18 -2.44
CA ALA A 63 2.62 2.03 -1.87
C ALA A 63 3.52 0.80 -1.81
N MET A 64 4.28 0.55 -2.88
CA MET A 64 5.21 -0.59 -2.89
C MET A 64 6.33 -0.40 -1.86
N GLY A 65 6.79 0.84 -1.69
CA GLY A 65 7.80 1.12 -0.67
C GLY A 65 7.29 0.85 0.73
N ALA A 66 6.06 1.31 1.03
CA ALA A 66 5.47 1.05 2.33
C ALA A 66 5.27 -0.45 2.54
N ALA A 67 4.80 -1.15 1.50
CA ALA A 67 4.63 -2.60 1.59
C ALA A 67 5.97 -3.30 1.83
N SER A 68 7.03 -2.82 1.19
CA SER A 68 8.37 -3.39 1.37
C SER A 68 8.84 -3.28 2.82
N ILE A 69 8.56 -2.15 3.46
CA ILE A 69 8.91 -1.97 4.86
C ILE A 69 8.18 -2.99 5.73
N LEU A 70 6.89 -3.20 5.47
CA LEU A 70 6.10 -4.17 6.23
C LEU A 70 6.59 -5.60 5.98
N ILE A 71 6.99 -5.90 4.76
CA ILE A 71 7.56 -7.21 4.45
C ILE A 71 8.83 -7.43 5.28
N ALA A 72 9.70 -6.43 5.33
CA ALA A 72 10.92 -6.52 6.11
C ALA A 72 10.63 -6.70 7.60
N MET A 73 9.48 -6.21 8.06
CA MET A 73 9.06 -6.38 9.44
C MET A 73 8.36 -7.71 9.72
N GLY A 74 8.16 -8.51 8.69
CA GLY A 74 7.51 -9.83 8.87
C GLY A 74 6.01 -9.81 8.92
N MET A 75 5.38 -8.77 8.37
CA MET A 75 3.91 -8.70 8.39
C MET A 75 3.29 -9.69 7.42
N ASP A 76 2.05 -10.06 7.68
CA ASP A 76 1.36 -11.05 6.87
C ASP A 76 0.90 -10.49 5.53
N VAL A 77 0.60 -11.40 4.60
CA VAL A 77 0.30 -11.01 3.22
C VAL A 77 -0.95 -10.16 3.11
N GLU A 78 -1.94 -10.39 3.96
CA GLU A 78 -3.17 -9.59 3.89
C GLU A 78 -2.92 -8.14 4.28
N THR A 79 -2.09 -7.92 5.28
CA THR A 79 -1.72 -6.56 5.67
C THR A 79 -0.95 -5.88 4.55
N ILE A 80 -0.07 -6.62 3.89
CA ILE A 80 0.71 -6.09 2.78
C ILE A 80 -0.20 -5.74 1.59
N ALA A 81 -1.15 -6.62 1.29
CA ALA A 81 -2.11 -6.36 0.22
C ALA A 81 -2.94 -5.10 0.52
N ALA A 82 -3.40 -4.97 1.77
CA ALA A 82 -4.16 -3.80 2.17
C ALA A 82 -3.35 -2.52 2.03
N THR A 83 -2.05 -2.61 2.32
CA THR A 83 -1.16 -1.46 2.17
C THR A 83 -1.04 -1.04 0.71
N LEU A 84 -0.94 -2.00 -0.20
CA LEU A 84 -0.91 -1.69 -1.63
C LEU A 84 -2.22 -1.02 -2.07
N LEU A 85 -3.33 -1.38 -1.46
CA LEU A 85 -4.64 -0.87 -1.84
C LEU A 85 -5.07 0.37 -1.07
N HIS A 86 -4.18 0.94 -0.27
CA HIS A 86 -4.57 1.95 0.73
C HIS A 86 -5.25 3.18 0.16
N ALA A 87 -4.90 3.59 -1.05
CA ALA A 87 -5.47 4.80 -1.64
C ALA A 87 -6.62 4.52 -2.61
N VAL A 88 -6.95 3.24 -2.82
CA VAL A 88 -8.05 2.88 -3.72
C VAL A 88 -9.35 3.58 -3.33
N PRO A 89 -9.69 3.72 -2.03
CA PRO A 89 -10.93 4.41 -1.66
C PRO A 89 -11.02 5.86 -2.14
N GLU A 90 -9.89 6.50 -2.43
CA GLU A 90 -9.93 7.89 -2.91
C GLU A 90 -10.35 7.98 -4.36
N TYR A 91 -10.19 6.90 -5.13
CA TYR A 91 -10.38 6.96 -6.56
C TYR A 91 -11.50 6.05 -7.07
N LEU A 92 -12.11 5.26 -6.20
CA LEU A 92 -13.11 4.29 -6.63
C LEU A 92 -14.22 4.22 -5.59
N ASP A 93 -15.41 4.66 -5.96
CA ASP A 93 -16.51 4.77 -4.99
C ASP A 93 -16.97 3.41 -4.48
N ASP A 94 -16.98 2.39 -5.33
CA ASP A 94 -17.44 1.05 -4.93
C ASP A 94 -16.28 0.15 -4.52
N TRP A 95 -15.23 0.75 -4.00
CA TRP A 95 -14.02 0.01 -3.66
C TRP A 95 -14.25 -1.10 -2.65
N HIS A 96 -15.16 -0.87 -1.69
CA HIS A 96 -15.35 -1.84 -0.62
C HIS A 96 -15.86 -3.17 -1.17
N ALA A 97 -16.86 -3.13 -2.03
CA ALA A 97 -17.40 -4.34 -2.63
C ALA A 97 -16.35 -5.02 -3.51
N LEU A 98 -15.60 -4.24 -4.28
CA LEU A 98 -14.56 -4.80 -5.12
C LEU A 98 -13.49 -5.50 -4.31
N VAL A 99 -12.99 -4.85 -3.27
CA VAL A 99 -11.92 -5.41 -2.45
C VAL A 99 -12.44 -6.62 -1.67
N GLU A 100 -13.64 -6.54 -1.12
CA GLU A 100 -14.18 -7.66 -0.37
C GLU A 100 -14.39 -8.86 -1.27
N ASN A 101 -14.88 -8.66 -2.49
CA ASN A 101 -15.09 -9.78 -3.42
C ASN A 101 -13.78 -10.44 -3.82
N GLN A 102 -12.73 -9.68 -4.02
CA GLN A 102 -11.48 -10.24 -4.54
C GLN A 102 -10.50 -10.64 -3.46
N PHE A 103 -10.54 -10.02 -2.30
CA PHE A 103 -9.54 -10.25 -1.26
C PHE A 103 -10.13 -10.69 0.06
N GLY A 104 -11.45 -10.59 0.24
CA GLY A 104 -12.10 -11.00 1.47
C GLY A 104 -12.37 -9.83 2.41
N ALA A 105 -13.24 -10.09 3.39
CA ALA A 105 -13.68 -9.06 4.33
C ALA A 105 -12.54 -8.54 5.19
N ASN A 106 -11.56 -9.40 5.50
CA ASN A 106 -10.46 -8.98 6.34
C ASN A 106 -9.61 -7.91 5.66
N VAL A 107 -9.27 -8.13 4.39
CA VAL A 107 -8.50 -7.14 3.64
C VAL A 107 -9.30 -5.86 3.47
N ALA A 108 -10.60 -5.98 3.15
CA ALA A 108 -11.45 -4.79 3.01
C ALA A 108 -11.48 -3.98 4.30
N GLY A 109 -11.58 -4.65 5.44
CA GLY A 109 -11.55 -3.96 6.73
C GLY A 109 -10.22 -3.27 7.01
N LEU A 110 -9.12 -3.91 6.62
CA LEU A 110 -7.81 -3.31 6.79
C LEU A 110 -7.65 -2.09 5.90
N VAL A 111 -8.11 -2.16 4.66
CA VAL A 111 -8.05 -0.99 3.76
C VAL A 111 -8.87 0.16 4.33
N GLU A 112 -10.05 -0.15 4.84
CA GLU A 112 -10.89 0.88 5.44
C GLU A 112 -10.20 1.54 6.62
N GLY A 113 -9.57 0.75 7.47
CA GLY A 113 -8.85 1.28 8.63
C GLY A 113 -7.68 2.19 8.23
N ILE A 114 -6.91 1.75 7.22
CA ILE A 114 -5.78 2.54 6.75
C ILE A 114 -6.27 3.85 6.13
N ALA A 115 -7.33 3.78 5.33
CA ALA A 115 -7.88 4.98 4.69
C ALA A 115 -8.38 5.98 5.73
N ARG A 116 -9.01 5.46 6.79
CA ARG A 116 -9.51 6.31 7.85
C ARG A 116 -8.38 7.00 8.60
N MET A 117 -7.33 6.24 8.89
CA MET A 117 -6.16 6.81 9.56
C MET A 117 -5.49 7.87 8.69
N GLU A 118 -5.45 7.65 7.40
CA GLU A 118 -4.85 8.61 6.48
C GLU A 118 -5.66 9.90 6.45
N GLN A 119 -6.99 9.80 6.47
CA GLN A 119 -7.84 10.97 6.52
C GLN A 119 -7.61 11.78 7.79
N ILE A 120 -7.48 11.10 8.92
CA ILE A 120 -7.24 11.77 10.18
C ILE A 120 -5.89 12.49 10.14
N ARG A 121 -4.87 11.83 9.60
CA ARG A 121 -3.55 12.45 9.50
C ARG A 121 -3.58 13.69 8.63
N GLN A 122 -4.25 13.61 7.49
CA GLN A 122 -4.34 14.74 6.58
C GLN A 122 -5.10 15.90 7.23
N PHE A 123 -6.17 15.60 7.95
CA PHE A 123 -6.93 16.62 8.63
C PHE A 123 -6.10 17.31 9.70
N SER A 124 -5.34 16.55 10.45
CA SER A 124 -4.46 17.12 11.47
C SER A 124 -3.41 18.04 10.85
N GLU A 125 -2.85 17.65 9.73
CA GLU A 125 -1.86 18.47 9.05
C GLU A 125 -2.44 19.78 8.56
N ILE A 126 -3.65 19.72 8.02
CA ILE A 126 -4.33 20.93 7.57
C ILE A 126 -4.60 21.87 8.75
N GLU A 127 -5.07 21.32 9.86
CA GLU A 127 -5.29 22.13 11.04
C GLU A 127 -4.01 22.75 11.56
N HIS A 128 -2.94 22.01 11.51
CA HIS A 128 -1.66 22.49 11.97
C HIS A 128 -1.15 23.64 11.11
N LEU A 129 -1.33 23.52 9.81
CA LEU A 129 -0.96 24.57 8.91
C LEU A 129 -1.78 25.84 9.11
N HIS A 130 -3.05 25.65 9.62
CA HIS A 130 -3.92 26.75 9.77
C HIS A 130 -3.75 27.48 11.02
N VAL A 131 -3.06 27.00 11.89
CA VAL A 131 -2.93 27.49 13.12
C VAL A 131 -2.35 28.68 13.08
N PRO A 132 -2.48 29.41 13.07
CA PRO A 132 -1.98 30.47 12.96
C PRO A 132 -1.49 31.08 13.81
N GLY A 133 -1.26 30.74 14.00
CA GLY A 133 -0.91 31.33 14.65
C GLY A 133 -1.18 32.16 14.90
N SER A 134 -1.36 31.79 14.50
CA SER A 134 -1.82 32.09 14.25
C SER A 134 -2.17 32.87 14.80
N ALA A 135 -2.17 32.96 15.13
CA ALA A 135 -2.51 33.85 15.57
C ALA A 135 -2.17 34.46 16.10
#